data_346a4a530e63aa9940d343b85f82d062
#
_entry.id   346a4a530e63aa9940d343b85f82d062
#
_cell.length_a   1.000
_cell.length_b   1.000
_cell.length_c   1.000
_cell.angle_alpha   90.00
_cell.angle_beta   90.00
_cell.angle_gamma   90.00
#
_symmetry.space_group_name_H-M   'P 1'
#
loop_
_entity.id
_entity.type
_entity.pdbx_description
1 polymer ?
#
loop_
_entity_poly.entity_id
_entity_poly.type
_entity_poly.pdbx_seq_one_letter_code
_entity_poly.pdbx_strand_id
1 'polypeptide(L)' 'MMLLTIKEVAGQLQLSASKVYTMVQRGELPSYQIGSCRRISQEDLNEFLKQHRVEPTKRPSSKHTHF' A
#
# COMPACT_ATOMS: atom_id res chain seq x y z
N MET A 1 3.22 15.13 -10.99
CA MET A 1 2.64 14.05 -10.19
C MET A 1 2.34 12.86 -11.09
N MET A 2 2.77 11.69 -10.67
CA MET A 2 2.50 10.49 -11.44
C MET A 2 1.33 9.75 -10.83
N LEU A 3 0.33 9.47 -11.66
CA LEU A 3 -0.84 8.73 -11.21
C LEU A 3 -0.78 7.30 -11.73
N LEU A 4 -1.12 6.38 -10.86
CA LEU A 4 -1.06 4.95 -11.15
C LEU A 4 -2.46 4.37 -11.16
N THR A 5 -2.68 3.37 -12.00
CA THR A 5 -3.93 2.61 -11.94
C THR A 5 -3.88 1.66 -10.75
N ILE A 6 -5.05 1.16 -10.37
CA ILE A 6 -5.12 0.14 -9.31
C ILE A 6 -4.29 -1.07 -9.70
N LYS A 7 -4.33 -1.45 -10.98
CA LYS A 7 -3.58 -2.60 -11.45
C LYS A 7 -2.08 -2.36 -11.33
N GLU A 8 -1.63 -1.14 -11.64
CA GLU A 8 -0.21 -0.82 -11.51
C GLU A 8 0.24 -0.83 -10.06
N VAL A 9 -0.60 -0.30 -9.16
CA VAL A 9 -0.29 -0.35 -7.73
C VAL A 9 -0.23 -1.79 -7.25
N ALA A 10 -1.19 -2.61 -7.70
CA ALA A 10 -1.19 -4.02 -7.33
C ALA A 10 0.11 -4.70 -7.78
N GLY A 11 0.60 -4.35 -8.97
CA GLY A 11 1.87 -4.88 -9.44
C GLY A 11 3.03 -4.47 -8.57
N GLN A 12 3.08 -3.20 -8.17
CA GLN A 12 4.17 -2.72 -7.30
C GLN A 12 4.11 -3.38 -5.92
N LEU A 13 2.92 -3.59 -5.40
CA LEU A 13 2.75 -4.19 -4.08
C LEU A 13 2.73 -5.72 -4.14
N GLN A 14 2.67 -6.27 -5.33
CA GLN A 14 2.55 -7.71 -5.55
C GLN A 14 1.33 -8.29 -4.87
N LEU A 15 0.24 -7.55 -4.99
CA LEU A 15 -1.07 -7.95 -4.46
C LEU A 15 -2.04 -8.05 -5.62
N SER A 16 -3.20 -8.64 -5.39
CA SER A 16 -4.23 -8.68 -6.41
C SER A 16 -4.86 -7.29 -6.56
N ALA A 17 -5.39 -7.01 -7.74
CA ALA A 17 -6.09 -5.75 -7.96
C ALA A 17 -7.31 -5.64 -7.05
N SER A 18 -8.00 -6.74 -6.80
CA SER A 18 -9.14 -6.74 -5.88
C SER A 18 -8.73 -6.32 -4.48
N LYS A 19 -7.58 -6.78 -4.02
CA LYS A 19 -7.07 -6.42 -2.70
C LYS A 19 -6.80 -4.93 -2.63
N VAL A 20 -6.14 -4.38 -3.64
CA VAL A 20 -5.83 -2.95 -3.68
C VAL A 20 -7.11 -2.14 -3.73
N TYR A 21 -8.08 -2.57 -4.54
CA TYR A 21 -9.34 -1.87 -4.64
C TYR A 21 -10.06 -1.83 -3.28
N THR A 22 -10.03 -2.94 -2.57
CA THR A 22 -10.61 -3.01 -1.22
C THR A 22 -9.92 -2.03 -0.29
N MET A 23 -8.60 -1.96 -0.35
CA MET A 23 -7.82 -1.03 0.48
C MET A 23 -8.22 0.41 0.20
N VAL A 24 -8.43 0.75 -1.07
CA VAL A 24 -8.86 2.09 -1.45
C VAL A 24 -10.26 2.36 -0.92
N GLN A 25 -11.17 1.39 -1.05
CA GLN A 25 -12.55 1.56 -0.58
C GLN A 25 -12.62 1.75 0.93
N ARG A 26 -11.72 1.11 1.66
CA ARG A 26 -11.70 1.20 3.12
C ARG A 26 -10.97 2.44 3.62
N GLY A 27 -10.42 3.22 2.72
CA GLY A 27 -9.72 4.42 3.09
C GLY A 27 -8.30 4.19 3.59
N GLU A 28 -7.78 2.99 3.39
CA GLU A 28 -6.42 2.67 3.82
C GLU A 28 -5.38 3.24 2.87
N LEU A 29 -5.77 3.49 1.63
CA LEU A 29 -4.88 4.01 0.61
C LEU A 29 -5.58 5.16 -0.09
N PRO A 30 -5.05 6.40 -0.01
CA PRO A 30 -5.67 7.54 -0.67
C PRO A 30 -5.71 7.36 -2.17
N SER A 31 -6.75 7.88 -2.79
CA SER A 31 -6.88 7.78 -4.23
C SER A 31 -7.57 9.01 -4.77
N TYR A 32 -7.43 9.22 -6.07
CA TYR A 32 -8.17 10.24 -6.80
C TYR A 32 -9.23 9.55 -7.63
N GLN A 33 -10.43 10.08 -7.59
CA GLN A 33 -11.48 9.58 -8.46
C GLN A 33 -11.69 10.57 -9.59
N ILE A 34 -11.39 10.12 -10.80
CA ILE A 34 -11.50 10.95 -12.01
C ILE A 34 -12.54 10.28 -12.89
N GLY A 35 -13.74 10.86 -12.94
CA GLY A 35 -14.85 10.21 -13.61
C GLY A 35 -15.16 8.90 -12.90
N SER A 36 -15.13 7.81 -13.63
CA SER A 36 -15.35 6.48 -13.05
C SER A 36 -14.04 5.75 -12.77
N CYS A 37 -12.90 6.44 -12.94
CA CYS A 37 -11.59 5.82 -12.77
C CYS A 37 -10.97 6.20 -11.44
N ARG A 38 -10.29 5.26 -10.81
CA ARG A 38 -9.52 5.51 -9.61
C ARG A 38 -8.05 5.52 -9.94
N ARG A 39 -7.34 6.49 -9.38
CA ARG A 39 -5.90 6.61 -9.59
C ARG A 39 -5.23 6.89 -8.25
N ILE A 40 -4.01 6.42 -8.09
CA ILE A 40 -3.24 6.61 -6.87
C ILE A 40 -1.94 7.29 -7.26
N SER A 41 -1.57 8.38 -6.55
CA SER A 41 -0.31 9.02 -6.85
C SER A 41 0.84 8.18 -6.32
N GLN A 42 1.99 8.28 -7.01
CA GLN A 42 3.17 7.55 -6.55
C GLN A 42 3.59 8.04 -5.16
N GLU A 43 3.39 9.32 -4.88
CA GLU A 43 3.71 9.88 -3.57
C GLU A 43 2.86 9.25 -2.47
N ASP A 44 1.56 9.09 -2.74
CA ASP A 44 0.67 8.46 -1.77
C ASP A 44 1.05 7.00 -1.55
N LEU A 45 1.43 6.32 -2.62
CA LEU A 45 1.86 4.93 -2.51
C LEU A 45 3.16 4.84 -1.69
N ASN A 46 4.08 5.75 -1.92
CA ASN A 46 5.34 5.78 -1.16
C ASN A 46 5.08 6.02 0.32
N GLU A 47 4.14 6.91 0.63
CA GLU A 47 3.78 7.20 2.01
C GLU A 47 3.13 5.98 2.67
N PHE A 48 2.26 5.30 1.93
CA PHE A 48 1.64 4.07 2.40
C PHE A 48 2.71 3.02 2.75
N LEU A 49 3.70 2.88 1.87
CA LEU A 49 4.77 1.91 2.09
C LEU A 49 5.58 2.27 3.34
N LYS A 50 5.84 3.55 3.56
CA LYS A 50 6.55 3.99 4.75
C LYS A 50 5.80 3.61 6.02
N GLN A 51 4.49 3.80 6.01
CA GLN A 51 3.66 3.52 7.17
C GLN A 51 3.55 2.02 7.46
N HIS A 52 3.78 1.21 6.45
CA HIS A 52 3.68 -0.24 6.59
C HIS A 52 5.03 -0.92 6.63
N ARG A 53 6.08 -0.13 6.76
CA ARG A 53 7.42 -0.69 6.87
C ARG A 53 7.61 -1.31 8.24
N VAL A 54 8.12 -2.53 8.25
CA VAL A 54 8.42 -3.23 9.49
C VAL A 54 9.93 -3.28 9.61
N GLU A 55 10.45 -2.60 10.64
CA GLU A 55 11.88 -2.56 10.84
C GLU A 55 12.33 -3.83 11.52
N PRO A 56 13.47 -4.39 11.09
CA PRO A 56 14.01 -5.54 11.81
C PRO A 56 14.43 -5.09 13.19
N THR A 57 14.08 -5.89 14.18
CA THR A 57 14.45 -5.55 15.53
C THR A 57 15.91 -5.90 15.74
N LYS A 58 16.62 -5.03 16.44
CA LYS A 58 18.01 -5.26 16.75
C LYS A 58 18.21 -5.97 18.07
N ARG A 59 17.16 -6.02 18.89
CA ARG A 59 17.24 -6.71 20.15
C ARG A 59 17.03 -8.19 19.92
N PRO A 60 17.75 -8.99 20.66
CA PRO A 60 17.44 -10.41 20.63
C PRO A 60 16.06 -10.57 21.15
N SER A 61 15.22 -11.06 20.80
CA SER A 61 13.87 -10.94 21.29
C SER A 61 13.16 -11.95 21.93
N SER A 62 13.35 -11.60 21.77
CA SER A 62 12.80 -11.97 21.90
C SER A 62 11.95 -12.43 21.96
N LYS A 63 11.86 -12.41 21.94
CA LYS A 63 11.10 -12.69 21.82
C LYS A 63 10.39 -13.26 21.29
N HIS A 64 10.51 -13.41 21.07
CA HIS A 64 9.82 -13.73 20.45
C HIS A 64 9.35 -14.50 20.06
N THR A 65 9.36 -14.75 20.12
CA THR A 65 8.88 -15.33 19.65
C THR A 65 8.50 -15.96 19.13
N HIS A 66 8.52 -16.30 18.96
CA HIS A 66 8.19 -16.74 18.35
C HIS A 66 7.54 -17.08 17.82
N PHE A 67 7.73 -17.22 17.60
CA PHE A 67 7.17 -17.30 17.02
C PHE A 67 6.94 -17.68 16.83
#